data_e734bf9bd8908debb81701d9ec3f0fe6
#
_entry.id   e734bf9bd8908debb81701d9ec3f0fe6
#
_cell.length_a   1.000
_cell.length_b   1.000
_cell.length_c   1.000
_cell.angle_alpha   90.00
_cell.angle_beta   90.00
_cell.angle_gamma   90.00
#
_symmetry.space_group_name_H-M   'P 1'
#
loop_
_entity.id
_entity.type
_entity.pdbx_description
1 polymer ?
#
loop_
_entity_poly.entity_id
_entity_poly.type
_entity_poly.pdbx_seq_one_letter_code
_entity_poly.pdbx_strand_id
1 'polypeptide(L)'
;LGRFGFDPVEHEQIRADLRNGRIGLAQNRLPVSAGIKNVSPSDLQHATTPLPQRLISLGEEALRAGAVAVISLAGGAGTRWTRGAGVVKALNPFAKMGGKHRTFLEVHLAKSRRTSRAAGVPVPHVFTTSYLTHEPIAGWLTSERNYGYQGPLLLSPGKSIGLRLVPMARDLRFSWEEMPQQILDERKQKLRDSLHSALIAWALQSGEASDYTGNLPMQCLHPTGHWYEIPNMLRNGVLLELLQLRPHLRHLLIHNIDTLGATLDPGLLGLHIDSKAAMTTEVIARQISDRGGGLAYVNGRLRLVEGLALPNEEIESSLSYYNSNTMWIDIDQLLTAFSLSRADLADAEKVQLAVRGVAAYMPTYITLKDVKKRWGKGQEDIFPVAQFEKLWGDMTALPNLNCTFVCTSRMRGQQLKEPAQLDGWLRDGSAAYVESLCDWR
;
A
#
# COMPACT_ATOMS: atom_id res chain seq x y z
N LEU A 1 10.38 -12.44 -16.60
CA LEU A 1 10.70 -11.28 -15.75
C LEU A 1 10.26 -9.96 -16.42
N GLY A 2 10.69 -9.67 -17.65
CA GLY A 2 10.36 -8.43 -18.39
C GLY A 2 8.85 -8.18 -18.52
N ARG A 3 8.03 -9.24 -18.71
CA ARG A 3 6.56 -9.14 -18.76
C ARG A 3 5.97 -8.43 -17.52
N PHE A 4 6.58 -8.64 -16.35
CA PHE A 4 6.10 -8.10 -15.08
C PHE A 4 6.86 -6.84 -14.63
N GLY A 5 7.72 -6.29 -15.50
CA GLY A 5 8.43 -5.04 -15.23
C GLY A 5 9.62 -5.19 -14.29
N PHE A 6 10.34 -6.31 -14.35
CA PHE A 6 11.62 -6.46 -13.68
C PHE A 6 12.63 -5.45 -14.26
N ASP A 7 13.22 -4.65 -13.38
CA ASP A 7 14.27 -3.69 -13.73
C ASP A 7 15.64 -4.20 -13.28
N PRO A 8 16.48 -4.71 -14.22
CA PRO A 8 17.77 -5.26 -13.86
C PRO A 8 18.75 -4.20 -13.32
N VAL A 9 18.62 -2.95 -13.73
CA VAL A 9 19.51 -1.87 -13.27
C VAL A 9 19.20 -1.53 -11.80
N GLU A 10 17.91 -1.37 -11.46
CA GLU A 10 17.49 -1.14 -10.08
C GLU A 10 17.84 -2.34 -9.19
N HIS A 11 17.65 -3.56 -9.69
CA HIS A 11 17.96 -4.79 -8.95
C HIS A 11 19.46 -4.89 -8.59
N GLU A 12 20.36 -4.66 -9.55
CA GLU A 12 21.81 -4.69 -9.30
C GLU A 12 22.25 -3.56 -8.35
N GLN A 13 21.62 -2.38 -8.46
CA GLN A 13 21.89 -1.29 -7.52
C GLN A 13 21.50 -1.67 -6.09
N ILE A 14 20.32 -2.27 -5.91
CA ILE A 14 19.84 -2.74 -4.60
C ILE A 14 20.78 -3.83 -4.03
N ARG A 15 21.22 -4.78 -4.87
CA ARG A 15 22.20 -5.79 -4.46
C ARG A 15 23.52 -5.17 -4.01
N ALA A 16 24.02 -4.19 -4.75
CA ALA A 16 25.25 -3.48 -4.41
C ALA A 16 25.08 -2.71 -3.08
N ASP A 17 23.96 -2.02 -2.91
CA ASP A 17 23.67 -1.27 -1.69
C ASP A 17 23.51 -2.18 -0.47
N LEU A 18 22.89 -3.34 -0.66
CA LEU A 18 22.76 -4.36 0.38
C LEU A 18 24.12 -4.92 0.78
N ARG A 19 24.98 -5.30 -0.17
CA ARG A 19 26.34 -5.80 0.10
C ARG A 19 27.20 -4.76 0.83
N ASN A 20 27.11 -3.49 0.42
CA ASN A 20 27.88 -2.39 0.99
C ASN A 20 27.31 -1.86 2.32
N GLY A 21 26.21 -2.43 2.84
CA GLY A 21 25.61 -2.00 4.11
C GLY A 21 24.88 -0.65 4.06
N ARG A 22 24.60 -0.13 2.87
CA ARG A 22 23.81 1.09 2.71
C ARG A 22 22.33 0.85 3.01
N ILE A 23 21.84 -0.34 2.73
CA ILE A 23 20.50 -0.82 3.08
C ILE A 23 20.58 -2.16 3.81
N GLY A 24 19.57 -2.49 4.59
CA GLY A 24 19.46 -3.70 5.40
C GLY A 24 18.38 -3.51 6.47
N LEU A 25 18.14 -4.52 7.31
CA LEU A 25 17.10 -4.42 8.35
C LEU A 25 17.37 -3.30 9.35
N ALA A 26 18.62 -3.15 9.81
CA ALA A 26 18.99 -2.07 10.72
C ALA A 26 18.92 -0.70 10.04
N GLN A 27 19.32 -0.62 8.76
CA GLN A 27 19.32 0.61 7.96
C GLN A 27 17.93 1.06 7.53
N ASN A 28 16.91 0.21 7.63
CA ASN A 28 15.52 0.63 7.42
C ASN A 28 15.12 1.75 8.38
N ARG A 29 15.65 1.73 9.59
CA ARG A 29 15.26 2.60 10.69
C ARG A 29 15.86 3.99 10.55
N LEU A 30 15.05 4.99 10.83
CA LEU A 30 15.54 6.35 11.01
C LEU A 30 16.53 6.38 12.17
N PRO A 31 17.63 7.13 12.05
CA PRO A 31 18.58 7.28 13.16
C PRO A 31 17.90 7.97 14.35
N VAL A 32 18.34 7.64 15.56
CA VAL A 32 17.81 8.25 16.80
C VAL A 32 17.94 9.77 16.77
N SER A 33 18.97 10.28 16.08
CA SER A 33 19.20 11.72 15.86
C SER A 33 18.15 12.38 14.95
N ALA A 34 17.28 11.64 14.27
CA ALA A 34 16.27 12.18 13.38
C ALA A 34 15.16 12.99 14.11
N GLY A 35 15.17 13.01 15.44
CA GLY A 35 14.30 13.89 16.24
C GLY A 35 12.81 13.65 15.95
N ILE A 36 12.36 12.39 15.98
CA ILE A 36 10.97 12.03 15.77
C ILE A 36 10.13 12.56 16.94
N LYS A 37 9.12 13.38 16.62
CA LYS A 37 8.19 13.94 17.63
C LYS A 37 6.76 13.63 17.23
N ASN A 38 5.95 13.32 18.24
CA ASN A 38 4.52 13.14 18.05
C ASN A 38 3.82 14.42 17.61
N VAL A 39 2.66 14.28 17.02
CA VAL A 39 1.86 15.36 16.44
C VAL A 39 0.74 15.74 17.40
N SER A 40 0.57 17.04 17.62
CA SER A 40 -0.55 17.59 18.37
C SER A 40 -1.83 17.63 17.52
N PRO A 41 -3.02 17.52 18.11
CA PRO A 41 -4.27 17.74 17.38
C PRO A 41 -4.37 19.07 16.63
N SER A 42 -3.70 20.12 17.11
CA SER A 42 -3.67 21.43 16.44
C SER A 42 -2.82 21.48 15.17
N ASP A 43 -1.99 20.47 14.91
CA ASP A 43 -1.05 20.44 13.78
C ASP A 43 -1.69 19.91 12.48
N LEU A 44 -2.92 19.41 12.55
CA LEU A 44 -3.63 18.86 11.39
C LEU A 44 -5.10 19.29 11.38
N GLN A 45 -5.72 19.17 10.22
CA GLN A 45 -7.15 19.41 10.07
C GLN A 45 -7.95 18.21 10.59
N HIS A 46 -9.15 18.47 11.09
CA HIS A 46 -10.05 17.43 11.59
C HIS A 46 -11.35 17.41 10.77
N ALA A 47 -11.68 16.22 10.24
CA ALA A 47 -12.93 15.94 9.56
C ALA A 47 -13.77 14.89 10.32
N THR A 48 -13.60 14.84 11.65
CA THR A 48 -14.45 14.03 12.55
C THR A 48 -15.78 14.70 12.87
N THR A 49 -15.88 16.00 12.59
CA THR A 49 -17.11 16.82 12.62
C THR A 49 -17.44 17.28 11.19
N PRO A 50 -18.70 17.66 10.90
CA PRO A 50 -19.07 18.17 9.59
C PRO A 50 -18.16 19.32 9.15
N LEU A 51 -17.62 19.23 7.94
CA LEU A 51 -16.81 20.26 7.33
C LEU A 51 -17.67 21.46 6.91
N PRO A 52 -17.09 22.68 6.80
CA PRO A 52 -17.82 23.86 6.34
C PRO A 52 -18.54 23.64 5.00
N GLN A 53 -19.75 24.16 4.87
CA GLN A 53 -20.58 23.98 3.66
C GLN A 53 -19.85 24.43 2.39
N ARG A 54 -19.00 25.46 2.45
CA ARG A 54 -18.18 25.91 1.32
C ARG A 54 -17.30 24.77 0.77
N LEU A 55 -16.67 23.98 1.64
CA LEU A 55 -15.86 22.84 1.20
C LEU A 55 -16.69 21.72 0.64
N ILE A 56 -17.84 21.43 1.25
CA ILE A 56 -18.77 20.43 0.74
C ILE A 56 -19.24 20.80 -0.68
N SER A 57 -19.64 22.06 -0.88
CA SER A 57 -20.08 22.55 -2.19
C SER A 57 -18.98 22.47 -3.25
N LEU A 58 -17.73 22.81 -2.88
CA LEU A 58 -16.58 22.72 -3.78
C LEU A 58 -16.32 21.27 -4.23
N GLY A 59 -16.40 20.32 -3.31
CA GLY A 59 -16.25 18.90 -3.65
C GLY A 59 -17.42 18.34 -4.48
N GLU A 60 -18.66 18.76 -4.17
CA GLU A 60 -19.83 18.37 -4.97
C GLU A 60 -19.74 18.88 -6.41
N GLU A 61 -19.24 20.12 -6.61
CA GLU A 61 -19.01 20.67 -7.94
C GLU A 61 -17.98 19.85 -8.71
N ALA A 62 -16.84 19.48 -8.08
CA ALA A 62 -15.83 18.63 -8.69
C ALA A 62 -16.36 17.23 -9.03
N LEU A 63 -17.20 16.64 -8.18
CA LEU A 63 -17.85 15.35 -8.45
C LEU A 63 -18.80 15.45 -9.65
N ARG A 64 -19.66 16.47 -9.70
CA ARG A 64 -20.58 16.72 -10.83
C ARG A 64 -19.85 17.03 -12.14
N ALA A 65 -18.69 17.66 -12.07
CA ALA A 65 -17.83 17.90 -13.21
C ALA A 65 -17.09 16.62 -13.72
N GLY A 66 -17.20 15.50 -12.99
CA GLY A 66 -16.46 14.27 -13.32
C GLY A 66 -14.94 14.40 -13.14
N ALA A 67 -14.51 15.30 -12.27
CA ALA A 67 -13.10 15.62 -12.06
C ALA A 67 -12.34 14.67 -11.13
N VAL A 68 -12.99 13.55 -10.70
CA VAL A 68 -12.42 12.64 -9.68
C VAL A 68 -12.53 11.18 -10.11
N ALA A 69 -11.51 10.39 -9.81
CA ALA A 69 -11.51 8.94 -9.95
C ALA A 69 -11.11 8.25 -8.64
N VAL A 70 -11.50 6.99 -8.48
CA VAL A 70 -11.12 6.13 -7.35
C VAL A 70 -10.08 5.12 -7.79
N ILE A 71 -9.03 4.97 -7.00
CA ILE A 71 -7.98 3.97 -7.19
C ILE A 71 -7.95 3.06 -5.95
N SER A 72 -8.32 1.81 -6.11
CA SER A 72 -8.24 0.81 -5.04
C SER A 72 -7.03 -0.09 -5.23
N LEU A 73 -6.14 -0.11 -4.23
CA LEU A 73 -4.89 -0.89 -4.29
C LEU A 73 -5.19 -2.37 -3.99
N ALA A 74 -5.19 -3.20 -5.02
CA ALA A 74 -5.52 -4.62 -4.96
C ALA A 74 -4.35 -5.55 -5.38
N GLY A 75 -3.11 -5.04 -5.34
CA GLY A 75 -1.91 -5.81 -5.71
C GLY A 75 -1.53 -6.91 -4.72
N GLY A 76 -1.94 -6.80 -3.45
CA GLY A 76 -1.62 -7.76 -2.40
C GLY A 76 -2.46 -9.04 -2.48
N ALA A 77 -1.81 -10.22 -2.44
CA ALA A 77 -2.50 -11.51 -2.42
C ALA A 77 -3.32 -11.74 -1.14
N GLY A 78 -2.96 -11.07 -0.02
CA GLY A 78 -3.71 -11.16 1.23
C GLY A 78 -3.64 -12.53 1.91
N THR A 79 -2.44 -13.09 2.04
CA THR A 79 -2.19 -14.43 2.58
C THR A 79 -2.78 -14.67 3.98
N ARG A 80 -2.92 -13.61 4.79
CA ARG A 80 -3.59 -13.66 6.11
C ARG A 80 -5.08 -14.01 5.99
N TRP A 81 -5.76 -13.54 4.94
CA TRP A 81 -7.16 -13.83 4.68
C TRP A 81 -7.37 -15.23 4.11
N THR A 82 -6.52 -15.64 3.20
CA THR A 82 -6.73 -16.84 2.40
C THR A 82 -6.04 -18.07 2.95
N ARG A 83 -5.15 -17.91 3.93
CA ARG A 83 -4.35 -18.99 4.52
C ARG A 83 -3.74 -19.94 3.47
N GLY A 84 -3.40 -19.40 2.30
CA GLY A 84 -2.83 -20.17 1.21
C GLY A 84 -3.84 -20.91 0.33
N ALA A 85 -5.15 -20.64 0.45
CA ALA A 85 -6.19 -21.30 -0.35
C ALA A 85 -6.24 -20.89 -1.84
N GLY A 86 -5.28 -20.07 -2.30
CA GLY A 86 -5.16 -19.70 -3.72
C GLY A 86 -6.10 -18.57 -4.19
N VAL A 87 -6.98 -18.10 -3.33
CA VAL A 87 -7.89 -16.95 -3.61
C VAL A 87 -7.23 -15.66 -3.17
N VAL A 88 -7.23 -14.64 -4.02
CA VAL A 88 -6.71 -13.32 -3.64
C VAL A 88 -7.69 -12.58 -2.72
N LYS A 89 -7.18 -11.76 -1.79
CA LYS A 89 -7.99 -11.05 -0.80
C LYS A 89 -9.16 -10.28 -1.41
N ALA A 90 -8.91 -9.56 -2.50
CA ALA A 90 -9.93 -8.73 -3.16
C ALA A 90 -11.19 -9.51 -3.56
N LEU A 91 -11.07 -10.81 -3.83
CA LEU A 91 -12.15 -11.72 -4.24
C LEU A 91 -12.75 -12.51 -3.08
N ASN A 92 -12.19 -12.39 -1.88
CA ASN A 92 -12.69 -13.16 -0.74
C ASN A 92 -14.05 -12.61 -0.28
N PRO A 93 -15.13 -13.44 -0.25
CA PRO A 93 -16.41 -13.03 0.32
C PRO A 93 -16.27 -12.99 1.86
N PHE A 94 -16.21 -11.79 2.43
CA PHE A 94 -15.82 -11.59 3.82
C PHE A 94 -16.98 -11.29 4.77
N ALA A 95 -18.04 -10.63 4.31
CA ALA A 95 -19.18 -10.26 5.15
C ALA A 95 -20.51 -10.28 4.38
N LYS A 96 -21.59 -10.51 5.11
CA LYS A 96 -22.95 -10.44 4.57
C LYS A 96 -23.44 -9.00 4.66
N MET A 97 -23.65 -8.36 3.50
CA MET A 97 -24.17 -7.00 3.35
C MET A 97 -25.19 -6.95 2.20
N GLY A 98 -26.28 -6.21 2.36
CA GLY A 98 -27.37 -6.19 1.39
C GLY A 98 -27.93 -7.58 1.10
N GLY A 99 -27.98 -8.45 2.10
CA GLY A 99 -28.55 -9.81 2.00
C GLY A 99 -27.65 -10.87 1.38
N LYS A 100 -26.44 -10.54 0.88
CA LYS A 100 -25.49 -11.48 0.24
C LYS A 100 -24.10 -11.35 0.83
N HIS A 101 -23.28 -12.41 0.77
CA HIS A 101 -21.86 -12.33 1.04
C HIS A 101 -21.16 -11.54 -0.06
N ARG A 102 -20.42 -10.49 0.32
CA ARG A 102 -19.78 -9.54 -0.59
C ARG A 102 -18.27 -9.67 -0.58
N THR A 103 -17.66 -9.51 -1.76
CA THR A 103 -16.21 -9.39 -1.89
C THR A 103 -15.76 -7.96 -1.64
N PHE A 104 -14.46 -7.77 -1.37
CA PHE A 104 -13.90 -6.42 -1.22
C PHE A 104 -14.09 -5.59 -2.50
N LEU A 105 -13.89 -6.19 -3.69
CA LEU A 105 -14.13 -5.53 -4.98
C LEU A 105 -15.55 -5.02 -5.10
N GLU A 106 -16.52 -5.87 -4.81
CA GLU A 106 -17.94 -5.53 -4.95
C GLU A 106 -18.36 -4.35 -4.06
N VAL A 107 -17.83 -4.33 -2.81
CA VAL A 107 -18.09 -3.21 -1.89
C VAL A 107 -17.59 -1.89 -2.47
N HIS A 108 -16.36 -1.86 -3.01
CA HIS A 108 -15.83 -0.64 -3.59
C HIS A 108 -16.60 -0.17 -4.81
N LEU A 109 -17.01 -1.08 -5.70
CA LEU A 109 -17.86 -0.73 -6.85
C LEU A 109 -19.25 -0.24 -6.41
N ALA A 110 -19.84 -0.85 -5.37
CA ALA A 110 -21.13 -0.40 -4.82
C ALA A 110 -21.05 1.02 -4.23
N LYS A 111 -19.92 1.39 -3.59
CA LYS A 111 -19.68 2.76 -3.11
C LYS A 111 -19.54 3.74 -4.28
N SER A 112 -18.74 3.41 -5.28
CA SER A 112 -18.57 4.26 -6.47
C SER A 112 -19.88 4.41 -7.25
N ARG A 113 -20.72 3.37 -7.30
CA ARG A 113 -22.08 3.44 -7.88
C ARG A 113 -22.96 4.43 -7.14
N ARG A 114 -22.96 4.39 -5.80
CA ARG A 114 -23.71 5.35 -4.98
C ARG A 114 -23.28 6.78 -5.25
N THR A 115 -21.96 7.03 -5.27
CA THR A 115 -21.42 8.37 -5.59
C THR A 115 -21.78 8.79 -7.01
N SER A 116 -21.67 7.90 -8.00
CA SER A 116 -22.07 8.16 -9.40
C SER A 116 -23.51 8.60 -9.50
N ARG A 117 -24.40 7.91 -8.77
CA ARG A 117 -25.83 8.25 -8.74
C ARG A 117 -26.09 9.61 -8.09
N ALA A 118 -25.42 9.90 -6.98
CA ALA A 118 -25.55 11.17 -6.27
C ALA A 118 -24.99 12.35 -7.08
N ALA A 119 -23.87 12.16 -7.78
CA ALA A 119 -23.25 13.18 -8.61
C ALA A 119 -23.91 13.33 -10.00
N GLY A 120 -24.70 12.35 -10.45
CA GLY A 120 -25.25 12.31 -11.80
C GLY A 120 -24.22 12.00 -12.89
N VAL A 121 -23.01 11.62 -12.52
CA VAL A 121 -21.89 11.34 -13.43
C VAL A 121 -21.23 10.03 -13.03
N PRO A 122 -21.00 9.08 -13.97
CA PRO A 122 -20.30 7.83 -13.66
C PRO A 122 -18.86 8.09 -13.20
N VAL A 123 -18.53 7.65 -11.99
CA VAL A 123 -17.19 7.77 -11.41
C VAL A 123 -16.25 6.74 -12.04
N PRO A 124 -15.08 7.13 -12.56
CA PRO A 124 -14.07 6.16 -12.97
C PRO A 124 -13.51 5.41 -11.75
N HIS A 125 -13.31 4.10 -11.87
CA HIS A 125 -12.73 3.26 -10.85
C HIS A 125 -11.58 2.43 -11.44
N VAL A 126 -10.42 2.44 -10.79
CA VAL A 126 -9.25 1.65 -11.16
C VAL A 126 -8.91 0.70 -10.02
N PHE A 127 -8.73 -0.58 -10.30
CA PHE A 127 -8.09 -1.51 -9.38
C PHE A 127 -6.64 -1.72 -9.84
N THR A 128 -5.68 -1.38 -8.98
CA THR A 128 -4.30 -1.76 -9.23
C THR A 128 -4.11 -3.22 -8.86
N THR A 129 -3.33 -3.94 -9.63
CA THR A 129 -3.12 -5.37 -9.47
C THR A 129 -1.64 -5.73 -9.56
N SER A 130 -1.27 -6.91 -9.14
CA SER A 130 0.10 -7.43 -9.26
C SER A 130 0.14 -8.64 -10.18
N TYR A 131 1.33 -9.16 -10.42
CA TYR A 131 1.53 -10.41 -11.16
C TYR A 131 0.79 -11.60 -10.53
N LEU A 132 0.42 -11.53 -9.23
CA LEU A 132 -0.36 -12.56 -8.54
C LEU A 132 -1.87 -12.34 -8.62
N THR A 133 -2.32 -11.09 -8.70
CA THR A 133 -3.73 -10.76 -8.52
C THR A 133 -4.43 -10.34 -9.80
N HIS A 134 -3.69 -10.01 -10.87
CA HIS A 134 -4.26 -9.47 -12.09
C HIS A 134 -5.22 -10.45 -12.77
N GLU A 135 -4.75 -11.63 -13.14
CA GLU A 135 -5.57 -12.62 -13.86
C GLU A 135 -6.79 -13.09 -13.03
N PRO A 136 -6.65 -13.42 -11.72
CA PRO A 136 -7.82 -13.73 -10.90
C PRO A 136 -8.86 -12.62 -10.85
N ILE A 137 -8.42 -11.36 -10.67
CA ILE A 137 -9.34 -10.21 -10.58
C ILE A 137 -10.01 -9.95 -11.94
N ALA A 138 -9.26 -9.97 -13.05
CA ALA A 138 -9.79 -9.77 -14.38
C ALA A 138 -10.84 -10.84 -14.75
N GLY A 139 -10.51 -12.12 -14.52
CA GLY A 139 -11.44 -13.23 -14.75
C GLY A 139 -12.71 -13.13 -13.91
N TRP A 140 -12.56 -12.76 -12.63
CA TRP A 140 -13.70 -12.59 -11.73
C TRP A 140 -14.61 -11.42 -12.16
N LEU A 141 -14.05 -10.25 -12.46
CA LEU A 141 -14.84 -9.12 -12.93
C LEU A 141 -15.60 -9.44 -14.22
N THR A 142 -14.99 -10.20 -15.13
CA THR A 142 -15.63 -10.67 -16.35
C THR A 142 -16.80 -11.60 -16.04
N SER A 143 -16.61 -12.61 -15.16
CA SER A 143 -17.65 -13.57 -14.77
C SER A 143 -18.83 -12.88 -14.08
N GLU A 144 -18.56 -11.91 -13.23
CA GLU A 144 -19.57 -11.12 -12.50
C GLU A 144 -20.11 -9.93 -13.32
N ARG A 145 -19.75 -9.82 -14.61
CA ARG A 145 -20.15 -8.70 -15.50
C ARG A 145 -19.92 -7.34 -14.85
N ASN A 146 -18.72 -7.18 -14.24
CA ASN A 146 -18.33 -6.00 -13.49
C ASN A 146 -19.35 -5.60 -12.40
N TYR A 147 -20.11 -6.54 -11.86
CA TYR A 147 -21.21 -6.30 -10.92
C TYR A 147 -22.23 -5.27 -11.43
N GLY A 148 -22.37 -5.13 -12.74
CA GLY A 148 -23.26 -4.13 -13.36
C GLY A 148 -22.80 -2.68 -13.18
N TYR A 149 -21.52 -2.45 -12.89
CA TYR A 149 -20.95 -1.10 -12.78
C TYR A 149 -20.96 -0.38 -14.13
N GLN A 150 -21.51 0.85 -14.18
CA GLN A 150 -21.69 1.60 -15.41
C GLN A 150 -20.58 2.64 -15.67
N GLY A 151 -19.73 2.92 -14.69
CA GLY A 151 -18.60 3.84 -14.84
C GLY A 151 -17.42 3.20 -15.59
N PRO A 152 -16.46 4.01 -16.07
CA PRO A 152 -15.19 3.47 -16.54
C PRO A 152 -14.53 2.62 -15.46
N LEU A 153 -14.26 1.34 -15.77
CA LEU A 153 -13.63 0.40 -14.87
C LEU A 153 -12.36 -0.12 -15.54
N LEU A 154 -11.22 0.20 -14.95
CA LEU A 154 -9.91 -0.16 -15.48
C LEU A 154 -9.13 -1.05 -14.49
N LEU A 155 -8.29 -1.92 -15.01
CA LEU A 155 -7.30 -2.65 -14.24
C LEU A 155 -5.91 -2.10 -14.54
N SER A 156 -5.13 -1.79 -13.52
CA SER A 156 -3.75 -1.36 -13.66
C SER A 156 -2.81 -2.50 -13.29
N PRO A 157 -2.32 -3.30 -14.25
CA PRO A 157 -1.40 -4.40 -13.97
C PRO A 157 -0.07 -3.87 -13.45
N GLY A 158 0.45 -4.49 -12.39
CA GLY A 158 1.76 -4.16 -11.84
C GLY A 158 2.87 -4.33 -12.86
N LYS A 159 3.72 -3.33 -12.96
CA LYS A 159 4.93 -3.28 -13.79
C LYS A 159 6.17 -3.11 -12.92
N SER A 160 6.21 -3.78 -11.77
CA SER A 160 7.33 -3.74 -10.85
C SER A 160 7.36 -5.02 -10.02
N ILE A 161 8.38 -5.82 -10.23
CA ILE A 161 8.70 -7.01 -9.44
C ILE A 161 10.17 -7.04 -9.09
N GLY A 162 10.51 -7.65 -7.95
CA GLY A 162 11.87 -7.96 -7.56
C GLY A 162 12.15 -9.46 -7.56
N LEU A 163 13.42 -9.82 -7.67
CA LEU A 163 13.92 -11.13 -7.31
C LEU A 163 14.26 -11.14 -5.82
N ARG A 164 13.84 -12.21 -5.15
CA ARG A 164 14.24 -12.45 -3.76
C ARG A 164 15.73 -12.74 -3.70
N LEU A 165 16.35 -12.30 -2.62
CA LEU A 165 17.79 -12.42 -2.42
C LEU A 165 18.08 -13.37 -1.24
N VAL A 166 19.22 -14.03 -1.30
CA VAL A 166 19.82 -14.67 -0.14
C VAL A 166 20.14 -13.58 0.88
N PRO A 167 19.67 -13.68 2.13
CA PRO A 167 19.83 -12.62 3.12
C PRO A 167 21.30 -12.43 3.51
N MET A 168 21.63 -11.24 3.96
CA MET A 168 22.92 -10.98 4.61
C MET A 168 22.95 -11.62 6.00
N ALA A 169 24.06 -12.20 6.37
CA ALA A 169 24.24 -12.77 7.70
C ALA A 169 24.02 -11.74 8.82
N ARG A 170 24.38 -10.47 8.59
CA ARG A 170 24.09 -9.36 9.53
C ARG A 170 22.62 -9.12 9.73
N ASP A 171 21.78 -9.23 8.65
CA ASP A 171 20.34 -9.04 8.75
C ASP A 171 19.67 -10.21 9.47
N LEU A 172 20.14 -11.44 9.26
CA LEU A 172 19.70 -12.60 10.03
C LEU A 172 20.00 -12.45 11.52
N ARG A 173 21.21 -11.98 11.88
CA ARG A 173 21.58 -11.70 13.28
C ARG A 173 20.70 -10.60 13.87
N PHE A 174 20.54 -9.49 13.17
CA PHE A 174 19.69 -8.38 13.61
C PHE A 174 18.23 -8.83 13.83
N SER A 175 17.64 -9.56 12.89
CA SER A 175 16.28 -10.09 13.04
C SER A 175 16.15 -11.02 14.26
N TRP A 176 17.19 -11.76 14.56
CA TRP A 176 17.22 -12.65 15.72
C TRP A 176 17.29 -11.90 17.06
N GLU A 177 18.10 -10.87 17.12
CA GLU A 177 18.25 -10.00 18.31
C GLU A 177 16.95 -9.23 18.62
N GLU A 178 16.22 -8.83 17.58
CA GLU A 178 14.94 -8.12 17.68
C GLU A 178 13.73 -9.03 18.00
N MET A 179 13.90 -10.36 17.96
CA MET A 179 12.83 -11.27 18.36
C MET A 179 12.53 -11.11 19.86
N PRO A 180 11.23 -11.10 20.24
CA PRO A 180 10.88 -11.08 21.66
C PRO A 180 11.62 -12.19 22.43
N GLN A 181 12.32 -11.80 23.46
CA GLN A 181 13.02 -12.76 24.32
C GLN A 181 11.97 -13.58 25.07
N GLN A 182 11.79 -14.84 24.68
CA GLN A 182 11.00 -15.80 25.42
C GLN A 182 11.93 -16.53 26.39
N ILE A 183 11.50 -16.72 27.61
CA ILE A 183 12.17 -17.62 28.54
C ILE A 183 11.94 -19.03 28.02
N LEU A 184 12.96 -19.59 27.37
CA LEU A 184 12.97 -20.95 26.83
C LEU A 184 13.70 -21.87 27.82
N ASP A 185 13.27 -23.13 27.88
CA ASP A 185 14.10 -24.16 28.51
C ASP A 185 15.39 -24.40 27.70
N GLU A 186 16.43 -24.96 28.33
CA GLU A 186 17.74 -25.16 27.70
C GLU A 186 17.67 -25.93 26.35
N ARG A 187 16.77 -26.89 26.24
CA ARG A 187 16.63 -27.71 25.02
C ARG A 187 16.09 -26.87 23.86
N LYS A 188 15.06 -26.07 24.13
CA LYS A 188 14.47 -25.16 23.12
C LYS A 188 15.46 -24.07 22.74
N GLN A 189 16.21 -23.55 23.71
CA GLN A 189 17.25 -22.56 23.44
C GLN A 189 18.35 -23.13 22.51
N LYS A 190 18.86 -24.33 22.80
CA LYS A 190 19.85 -25.00 21.94
C LYS A 190 19.34 -25.25 20.53
N LEU A 191 18.07 -25.68 20.39
CA LEU A 191 17.46 -25.89 19.08
C LEU A 191 17.35 -24.57 18.31
N ARG A 192 16.93 -23.52 18.96
CA ARG A 192 16.83 -22.17 18.39
C ARG A 192 18.19 -21.66 17.91
N ASP A 193 19.23 -21.79 18.74
CA ASP A 193 20.60 -21.34 18.40
C ASP A 193 21.20 -22.18 17.25
N SER A 194 20.92 -23.48 17.21
CA SER A 194 21.33 -24.36 16.12
C SER A 194 20.68 -23.97 14.80
N LEU A 195 19.37 -23.66 14.80
CA LEU A 195 18.64 -23.18 13.63
C LEU A 195 19.22 -21.85 13.11
N HIS A 196 19.44 -20.89 14.00
CA HIS A 196 20.03 -19.60 13.65
C HIS A 196 21.41 -19.77 13.00
N SER A 197 22.27 -20.59 13.61
CA SER A 197 23.61 -20.89 13.08
C SER A 197 23.54 -21.57 11.71
N ALA A 198 22.61 -22.51 11.51
CA ALA A 198 22.40 -23.18 10.24
C ALA A 198 21.93 -22.21 9.14
N LEU A 199 21.03 -21.27 9.46
CA LEU A 199 20.54 -20.27 8.51
C LEU A 199 21.65 -19.28 8.11
N ILE A 200 22.50 -18.87 9.05
CA ILE A 200 23.67 -18.03 8.75
C ILE A 200 24.65 -18.79 7.84
N ALA A 201 24.96 -20.05 8.17
CA ALA A 201 25.84 -20.86 7.36
C ALA A 201 25.29 -21.07 5.94
N TRP A 202 23.99 -21.32 5.81
CA TRP A 202 23.31 -21.40 4.52
C TRP A 202 23.45 -20.10 3.71
N ALA A 203 23.21 -18.94 4.32
CA ALA A 203 23.32 -17.65 3.65
C ALA A 203 24.75 -17.40 3.12
N LEU A 204 25.75 -17.67 3.96
CA LEU A 204 27.16 -17.53 3.57
C LEU A 204 27.55 -18.49 2.43
N GLN A 205 27.12 -19.74 2.50
CA GLN A 205 27.40 -20.77 1.46
C GLN A 205 26.69 -20.49 0.16
N SER A 206 25.44 -19.98 0.22
CA SER A 206 24.63 -19.64 -0.96
C SER A 206 25.07 -18.34 -1.63
N GLY A 207 25.87 -17.53 -0.95
CA GLY A 207 26.34 -16.22 -1.39
C GLY A 207 25.36 -15.12 -1.00
N GLU A 208 25.73 -14.33 0.00
CA GLU A 208 24.95 -13.20 0.50
C GLU A 208 24.56 -12.23 -0.62
N ALA A 209 23.33 -11.75 -0.60
CA ALA A 209 22.73 -10.89 -1.63
C ALA A 209 22.77 -11.46 -3.06
N SER A 210 22.98 -12.79 -3.24
CA SER A 210 22.74 -13.43 -4.53
C SER A 210 21.25 -13.67 -4.76
N ASP A 211 20.85 -13.86 -6.02
CA ASP A 211 19.47 -14.18 -6.34
C ASP A 211 19.06 -15.53 -5.73
N TYR A 212 17.92 -15.54 -5.04
CA TYR A 212 17.35 -16.77 -4.55
C TYR A 212 16.62 -17.50 -5.68
N THR A 213 17.26 -18.55 -6.21
CA THR A 213 16.75 -19.34 -7.35
C THR A 213 16.36 -20.76 -6.99
N GLY A 214 16.56 -21.16 -5.74
CA GLY A 214 16.40 -22.55 -5.27
C GLY A 214 14.97 -23.00 -5.07
N ASN A 215 13.96 -22.38 -5.69
CA ASN A 215 12.55 -22.68 -5.50
C ASN A 215 11.75 -22.55 -6.81
N LEU A 216 10.42 -22.77 -6.77
CA LEU A 216 9.54 -22.49 -7.89
C LEU A 216 9.66 -21.02 -8.31
N PRO A 217 9.56 -20.68 -9.61
CA PRO A 217 9.77 -19.33 -10.11
C PRO A 217 8.96 -18.26 -9.34
N MET A 218 7.68 -18.53 -9.06
CA MET A 218 6.82 -17.61 -8.32
C MET A 218 7.26 -17.39 -6.86
N GLN A 219 7.97 -18.35 -6.27
CA GLN A 219 8.54 -18.23 -4.93
C GLN A 219 9.87 -17.47 -4.93
N CYS A 220 10.47 -17.28 -6.09
CA CYS A 220 11.69 -16.47 -6.25
C CYS A 220 11.39 -14.99 -6.53
N LEU A 221 10.12 -14.65 -6.79
CA LEU A 221 9.67 -13.29 -7.06
C LEU A 221 9.03 -12.65 -5.83
N HIS A 222 9.05 -11.32 -5.77
CA HIS A 222 8.30 -10.56 -4.77
C HIS A 222 7.73 -9.26 -5.33
N PRO A 223 6.63 -8.73 -4.78
CA PRO A 223 6.16 -7.38 -5.07
C PRO A 223 7.12 -6.36 -4.43
N THR A 224 7.35 -5.24 -5.11
CA THR A 224 8.34 -4.22 -4.73
C THR A 224 7.78 -3.12 -3.82
N GLY A 225 6.59 -3.31 -3.27
CA GLY A 225 5.93 -2.38 -2.36
C GLY A 225 4.88 -1.50 -3.04
N HIS A 226 3.98 -0.96 -2.22
CA HIS A 226 2.82 -0.21 -2.72
C HIS A 226 3.17 1.18 -3.27
N TRP A 227 4.40 1.67 -3.11
CA TRP A 227 4.83 2.89 -3.79
C TRP A 227 4.68 2.78 -5.31
N TYR A 228 4.99 1.61 -5.87
CA TYR A 228 4.94 1.40 -7.32
C TYR A 228 3.53 1.35 -7.91
N GLU A 229 2.49 1.20 -7.10
CA GLU A 229 1.11 1.05 -7.60
C GLU A 229 0.69 2.25 -8.49
N ILE A 230 1.01 3.47 -8.09
CA ILE A 230 0.71 4.68 -8.88
C ILE A 230 1.72 4.88 -10.02
N PRO A 231 3.05 4.81 -9.83
CA PRO A 231 4.00 4.78 -10.94
C PRO A 231 3.71 3.72 -12.00
N ASN A 232 3.15 2.57 -11.63
CA ASN A 232 2.74 1.57 -12.60
C ASN A 232 1.60 2.05 -13.50
N MET A 233 0.68 2.88 -13.00
CA MET A 233 -0.36 3.50 -13.83
C MET A 233 0.21 4.45 -14.89
N LEU A 234 1.36 5.07 -14.61
CA LEU A 234 2.13 5.84 -15.61
C LEU A 234 2.76 4.91 -16.63
N ARG A 235 3.48 3.88 -16.18
CA ARG A 235 4.26 2.95 -17.02
C ARG A 235 3.40 2.06 -17.91
N ASN A 236 2.21 1.67 -17.46
CA ASN A 236 1.31 0.78 -18.22
C ASN A 236 0.27 1.52 -19.05
N GLY A 237 0.29 2.87 -19.03
CA GLY A 237 -0.60 3.72 -19.80
C GLY A 237 -2.01 3.88 -19.24
N VAL A 238 -2.34 3.27 -18.10
CA VAL A 238 -3.71 3.35 -17.51
C VAL A 238 -4.07 4.77 -17.11
N LEU A 239 -3.12 5.56 -16.59
CA LEU A 239 -3.41 6.98 -16.31
C LEU A 239 -3.67 7.77 -17.59
N LEU A 240 -2.91 7.52 -18.67
CA LEU A 240 -3.16 8.15 -19.97
C LEU A 240 -4.55 7.78 -20.50
N GLU A 241 -4.91 6.50 -20.49
CA GLU A 241 -6.25 6.03 -20.90
C GLU A 241 -7.35 6.69 -20.07
N LEU A 242 -7.16 6.76 -18.76
CA LEU A 242 -8.12 7.39 -17.84
C LEU A 242 -8.32 8.88 -18.18
N LEU A 243 -7.25 9.61 -18.49
CA LEU A 243 -7.31 11.02 -18.88
C LEU A 243 -7.92 11.22 -20.28
N GLN A 244 -7.75 10.26 -21.18
CA GLN A 244 -8.43 10.26 -22.49
C GLN A 244 -9.94 10.02 -22.33
N LEU A 245 -10.35 9.09 -21.45
CA LEU A 245 -11.76 8.85 -21.15
C LEU A 245 -12.42 10.01 -20.39
N ARG A 246 -11.64 10.73 -19.60
CA ARG A 246 -12.08 11.85 -18.75
C ARG A 246 -11.07 13.00 -18.80
N PRO A 247 -11.10 13.85 -19.84
CA PRO A 247 -10.13 14.96 -19.99
C PRO A 247 -10.12 15.96 -18.83
N HIS A 248 -11.28 16.14 -18.17
CA HIS A 248 -11.43 17.03 -16.99
C HIS A 248 -11.03 16.38 -15.67
N LEU A 249 -10.59 15.12 -15.67
CA LEU A 249 -10.12 14.45 -14.47
C LEU A 249 -8.91 15.18 -13.90
N ARG A 250 -8.97 15.47 -12.60
CA ARG A 250 -7.92 16.21 -11.89
C ARG A 250 -7.50 15.57 -10.59
N HIS A 251 -8.42 14.89 -9.90
CA HIS A 251 -8.16 14.37 -8.57
C HIS A 251 -8.34 12.85 -8.52
N LEU A 252 -7.51 12.20 -7.72
CA LEU A 252 -7.62 10.77 -7.42
C LEU A 252 -7.87 10.59 -5.92
N LEU A 253 -8.81 9.72 -5.57
CA LEU A 253 -8.89 9.12 -4.25
C LEU A 253 -8.22 7.76 -4.30
N ILE A 254 -7.16 7.57 -3.52
CA ILE A 254 -6.41 6.32 -3.46
C ILE A 254 -6.60 5.70 -2.08
N HIS A 255 -6.86 4.41 -2.02
CA HIS A 255 -6.97 3.66 -0.77
C HIS A 255 -6.68 2.18 -0.95
N ASN A 256 -6.33 1.49 0.13
CA ASN A 256 -6.16 0.05 0.11
C ASN A 256 -7.51 -0.67 -0.09
N ILE A 257 -7.45 -1.86 -0.71
CA ILE A 257 -8.64 -2.71 -0.91
C ILE A 257 -9.35 -3.06 0.41
N ASP A 258 -8.64 -3.04 1.52
CA ASP A 258 -9.17 -3.36 2.86
C ASP A 258 -9.58 -2.12 3.68
N THR A 259 -9.43 -0.92 3.15
CA THR A 259 -9.95 0.32 3.75
C THR A 259 -11.39 0.55 3.27
N LEU A 260 -12.31 -0.27 3.78
CA LEU A 260 -13.68 -0.35 3.27
C LEU A 260 -14.49 0.94 3.48
N GLY A 261 -14.18 1.72 4.52
CA GLY A 261 -14.85 2.98 4.83
C GLY A 261 -14.43 4.16 3.95
N ALA A 262 -13.31 4.06 3.21
CA ALA A 262 -12.86 5.12 2.31
C ALA A 262 -13.84 5.26 1.12
N THR A 263 -14.33 6.48 0.90
CA THR A 263 -15.27 6.82 -0.19
C THR A 263 -15.05 8.24 -0.66
N LEU A 264 -15.58 8.60 -1.81
CA LEU A 264 -15.60 9.98 -2.29
C LEU A 264 -16.54 10.82 -1.41
N ASP A 265 -15.94 11.47 -0.42
CA ASP A 265 -16.62 12.42 0.47
C ASP A 265 -16.47 13.83 -0.10
N PRO A 266 -17.57 14.56 -0.37
CA PRO A 266 -17.48 15.91 -0.94
C PRO A 266 -16.71 16.89 -0.05
N GLY A 267 -16.86 16.81 1.26
CA GLY A 267 -16.19 17.69 2.18
C GLY A 267 -14.66 17.52 2.18
N LEU A 268 -14.19 16.26 2.19
CA LEU A 268 -12.77 15.91 2.11
C LEU A 268 -12.17 16.26 0.74
N LEU A 269 -12.92 16.02 -0.34
CA LEU A 269 -12.50 16.45 -1.66
C LEU A 269 -12.37 17.97 -1.74
N GLY A 270 -13.35 18.70 -1.24
CA GLY A 270 -13.32 20.16 -1.20
C GLY A 270 -12.17 20.68 -0.34
N LEU A 271 -11.88 20.02 0.79
CA LEU A 271 -10.73 20.35 1.64
C LEU A 271 -9.41 20.15 0.88
N HIS A 272 -9.27 19.02 0.16
CA HIS A 272 -8.11 18.79 -0.69
C HIS A 272 -7.94 19.87 -1.77
N ILE A 273 -9.01 20.20 -2.47
CA ILE A 273 -9.00 21.24 -3.52
C ILE A 273 -8.63 22.62 -2.92
N ASP A 274 -9.24 22.99 -1.81
CA ASP A 274 -9.01 24.27 -1.15
C ASP A 274 -7.58 24.43 -0.61
N SER A 275 -7.00 23.33 -0.13
CA SER A 275 -5.60 23.30 0.37
C SER A 275 -4.56 23.53 -0.70
N LYS A 276 -4.91 23.32 -1.99
CA LYS A 276 -3.98 23.34 -3.13
C LYS A 276 -2.78 22.42 -2.94
N ALA A 277 -2.92 21.39 -2.13
CA ALA A 277 -1.89 20.40 -1.92
C ALA A 277 -1.79 19.43 -3.10
N ALA A 278 -0.59 18.96 -3.37
CA ALA A 278 -0.38 17.86 -4.31
C ALA A 278 -0.97 16.55 -3.76
N MET A 279 -0.90 16.39 -2.44
CA MET A 279 -1.42 15.23 -1.74
C MET A 279 -2.02 15.62 -0.38
N THR A 280 -3.24 15.17 -0.11
CA THR A 280 -3.88 15.23 1.21
C THR A 280 -4.03 13.82 1.75
N THR A 281 -3.38 13.51 2.87
CA THR A 281 -3.41 12.16 3.46
C THR A 281 -4.37 12.12 4.63
N GLU A 282 -5.24 11.11 4.61
CA GLU A 282 -6.13 10.81 5.73
C GLU A 282 -5.41 9.96 6.78
N VAL A 283 -5.46 10.40 8.02
CA VAL A 283 -4.99 9.66 9.19
C VAL A 283 -6.14 9.45 10.16
N ILE A 284 -6.02 8.43 11.01
CA ILE A 284 -7.00 8.14 12.07
C ILE A 284 -6.31 8.14 13.43
N ALA A 285 -7.06 8.43 14.49
CA ALA A 285 -6.54 8.28 15.84
C ALA A 285 -6.05 6.84 16.05
N ARG A 286 -4.79 6.69 16.48
CA ARG A 286 -4.16 5.38 16.69
C ARG A 286 -4.79 4.64 17.87
N GLN A 287 -4.96 3.35 17.71
CA GLN A 287 -5.28 2.41 18.76
C GLN A 287 -4.09 1.48 19.01
N ILE A 288 -4.04 0.86 20.16
CA ILE A 288 -2.94 -0.03 20.57
C ILE A 288 -2.77 -1.25 19.63
N SER A 289 -3.84 -1.65 18.96
CA SER A 289 -3.83 -2.74 17.97
C SER A 289 -3.32 -2.32 16.58
N ASP A 290 -3.19 -1.00 16.31
CA ASP A 290 -2.72 -0.52 15.02
C ASP A 290 -1.21 -0.69 14.93
N ARG A 291 -0.76 -1.51 13.98
CA ARG A 291 0.65 -1.75 13.67
C ARG A 291 0.99 -1.17 12.31
N GLY A 292 2.06 -0.36 12.27
CA GLY A 292 2.56 0.29 11.06
C GLY A 292 2.76 1.79 11.22
N GLY A 293 3.01 2.46 10.12
CA GLY A 293 3.39 3.87 10.08
C GLY A 293 2.37 4.84 10.68
N GLY A 294 2.82 6.04 10.92
CA GLY A 294 2.01 7.10 11.48
C GLY A 294 2.49 8.48 11.08
N LEU A 295 1.78 9.50 11.54
CA LEU A 295 2.14 10.90 11.31
C LEU A 295 3.07 11.38 12.43
N ALA A 296 4.17 12.00 12.04
CA ALA A 296 5.16 12.53 12.98
C ALA A 296 5.90 13.75 12.41
N TYR A 297 6.46 14.57 13.28
CA TYR A 297 7.53 15.47 12.91
C TYR A 297 8.85 14.72 12.88
N VAL A 298 9.59 14.83 11.78
CA VAL A 298 10.94 14.32 11.63
C VAL A 298 11.84 15.46 11.19
N ASN A 299 12.82 15.79 12.01
CA ASN A 299 13.68 16.96 11.79
C ASN A 299 12.87 18.26 11.57
N GLY A 300 11.78 18.44 12.31
CA GLY A 300 10.90 19.60 12.23
C GLY A 300 9.91 19.62 11.05
N ARG A 301 9.93 18.60 10.18
CA ARG A 301 8.98 18.46 9.07
C ARG A 301 7.89 17.47 9.42
N LEU A 302 6.63 17.87 9.26
CA LEU A 302 5.46 17.00 9.39
C LEU A 302 5.39 16.07 8.17
N ARG A 303 5.40 14.75 8.41
CA ARG A 303 5.33 13.72 7.36
C ARG A 303 4.81 12.38 7.89
N LEU A 304 4.43 11.50 6.99
CA LEU A 304 4.27 10.09 7.34
C LEU A 304 5.63 9.44 7.60
N VAL A 305 5.67 8.56 8.57
CA VAL A 305 6.80 7.67 8.85
C VAL A 305 6.29 6.25 8.74
N GLU A 306 6.86 5.48 7.85
CA GLU A 306 6.48 4.09 7.65
C GLU A 306 6.91 3.22 8.84
N GLY A 307 6.16 2.16 9.13
CA GLY A 307 6.45 1.30 10.28
C GLY A 307 7.87 0.73 10.26
N LEU A 308 8.38 0.39 9.08
CA LEU A 308 9.75 -0.13 8.90
C LEU A 308 10.84 0.93 9.17
N ALA A 309 10.48 2.21 9.09
CA ALA A 309 11.39 3.32 9.37
C ALA A 309 11.44 3.74 10.84
N LEU A 310 10.51 3.25 11.66
CA LEU A 310 10.48 3.59 13.09
C LEU A 310 11.62 2.89 13.84
N PRO A 311 12.32 3.59 14.71
CA PRO A 311 13.47 3.03 15.44
C PRO A 311 13.11 1.86 16.35
N ASN A 312 11.95 1.90 17.00
CA ASN A 312 11.46 0.87 17.91
C ASN A 312 9.93 0.92 18.08
N GLU A 313 9.36 -0.08 18.75
CA GLU A 313 7.92 -0.17 19.02
C GLU A 313 7.40 0.91 19.98
N GLU A 314 8.24 1.44 20.87
CA GLU A 314 7.83 2.50 21.82
C GLU A 314 7.50 3.77 21.06
N ILE A 315 8.32 4.14 20.09
CA ILE A 315 8.05 5.30 19.23
C ILE A 315 6.79 5.03 18.39
N GLU A 316 6.63 3.83 17.82
CA GLU A 316 5.42 3.48 17.08
C GLU A 316 4.17 3.67 17.92
N SER A 317 4.15 3.13 19.13
CA SER A 317 3.00 3.22 20.04
C SER A 317 2.73 4.63 20.57
N SER A 318 3.74 5.49 20.62
CA SER A 318 3.62 6.88 21.08
C SER A 318 2.99 7.81 20.05
N LEU A 319 2.95 7.45 18.76
CA LEU A 319 2.36 8.27 17.72
C LEU A 319 0.83 8.33 17.85
N SER A 320 0.27 9.52 17.89
CA SER A 320 -1.18 9.74 18.06
C SER A 320 -2.00 9.35 16.83
N TYR A 321 -1.41 9.38 15.64
CA TYR A 321 -2.14 9.17 14.39
C TYR A 321 -1.53 8.03 13.58
N TYR A 322 -2.42 7.15 13.11
CA TYR A 322 -2.10 6.01 12.27
C TYR A 322 -2.34 6.34 10.79
N ASN A 323 -1.43 5.91 9.92
CA ASN A 323 -1.58 6.05 8.47
C ASN A 323 -2.65 5.08 7.95
N SER A 324 -3.79 5.62 7.52
CA SER A 324 -4.85 4.82 6.89
C SER A 324 -4.52 4.36 5.46
N ASN A 325 -3.44 4.90 4.89
CA ASN A 325 -3.08 4.76 3.47
C ASN A 325 -4.22 5.16 2.52
N THR A 326 -4.98 6.17 2.93
CA THR A 326 -6.01 6.83 2.11
C THR A 326 -5.55 8.24 1.80
N MET A 327 -5.56 8.62 0.52
CA MET A 327 -5.04 9.90 0.10
C MET A 327 -5.76 10.46 -1.12
N TRP A 328 -5.84 11.77 -1.15
CA TRP A 328 -6.30 12.56 -2.27
C TRP A 328 -5.10 13.13 -3.00
N ILE A 329 -5.09 13.04 -4.33
CA ILE A 329 -3.97 13.48 -5.17
C ILE A 329 -4.47 14.40 -6.26
N ASP A 330 -3.81 15.54 -6.43
CA ASP A 330 -3.91 16.37 -7.64
C ASP A 330 -2.98 15.77 -8.71
N ILE A 331 -3.55 15.34 -9.83
CA ILE A 331 -2.80 14.63 -10.90
C ILE A 331 -1.70 15.50 -11.48
N ASP A 332 -1.98 16.79 -11.74
CA ASP A 332 -1.02 17.66 -12.41
C ASP A 332 0.18 17.97 -11.50
N GLN A 333 -0.07 18.16 -10.20
CA GLN A 333 1.00 18.34 -9.22
C GLN A 333 1.80 17.05 -8.98
N LEU A 334 1.13 15.89 -8.98
CA LEU A 334 1.83 14.60 -8.94
C LEU A 334 2.75 14.43 -10.14
N LEU A 335 2.25 14.69 -11.36
CA LEU A 335 3.07 14.62 -12.57
C LEU A 335 4.27 15.56 -12.49
N THR A 336 4.07 16.77 -11.99
CA THR A 336 5.16 17.74 -11.76
C THR A 336 6.21 17.18 -10.80
N ALA A 337 5.82 16.47 -9.73
CA ALA A 337 6.76 15.82 -8.82
C ALA A 337 7.61 14.73 -9.50
N PHE A 338 7.08 14.13 -10.57
CA PHE A 338 7.82 13.21 -11.46
C PHE A 338 8.51 13.91 -12.63
N SER A 339 8.53 15.26 -12.66
CA SER A 339 9.03 16.04 -13.80
C SER A 339 8.34 15.69 -15.13
N LEU A 340 7.06 15.39 -15.07
CA LEU A 340 6.18 15.05 -16.19
C LEU A 340 5.02 16.05 -16.28
N SER A 341 4.45 16.11 -17.48
CA SER A 341 3.14 16.73 -17.77
C SER A 341 2.19 15.68 -18.36
N ARG A 342 0.93 16.03 -18.56
CA ARG A 342 -0.04 15.13 -19.23
C ARG A 342 0.39 14.74 -20.62
N ALA A 343 1.04 15.66 -21.36
CA ALA A 343 1.53 15.40 -22.71
C ALA A 343 2.65 14.35 -22.74
N ASP A 344 3.43 14.23 -21.67
CA ASP A 344 4.55 13.31 -21.58
C ASP A 344 4.13 11.86 -21.34
N LEU A 345 2.88 11.63 -20.94
CA LEU A 345 2.38 10.28 -20.62
C LEU A 345 2.35 9.32 -21.82
N ALA A 346 2.39 9.83 -23.04
CA ALA A 346 2.48 9.03 -24.25
C ALA A 346 3.92 8.57 -24.56
N ASP A 347 4.92 9.16 -23.92
CA ASP A 347 6.34 8.84 -24.09
C ASP A 347 6.78 7.84 -23.00
N ALA A 348 6.76 6.56 -23.36
CA ALA A 348 7.06 5.48 -22.42
C ALA A 348 8.50 5.54 -21.86
N GLU A 349 9.47 6.02 -22.65
CA GLU A 349 10.87 6.14 -22.22
C GLU A 349 11.01 7.26 -21.19
N LYS A 350 10.42 8.42 -21.47
CA LYS A 350 10.40 9.57 -20.56
C LYS A 350 9.72 9.22 -19.24
N VAL A 351 8.59 8.52 -19.31
CA VAL A 351 7.87 8.03 -18.11
C VAL A 351 8.75 7.07 -17.31
N GLN A 352 9.41 6.12 -17.97
CA GLN A 352 10.30 5.16 -17.30
C GLN A 352 11.46 5.86 -16.57
N LEU A 353 12.10 6.82 -17.22
CA LEU A 353 13.19 7.61 -16.62
C LEU A 353 12.70 8.45 -15.44
N ALA A 354 11.55 9.10 -15.57
CA ALA A 354 10.94 9.89 -14.50
C ALA A 354 10.64 9.04 -13.27
N VAL A 355 10.04 7.86 -13.46
CA VAL A 355 9.74 6.94 -12.37
C VAL A 355 11.03 6.44 -11.70
N ARG A 356 12.06 6.07 -12.44
CA ARG A 356 13.37 5.71 -11.87
C ARG A 356 13.99 6.86 -11.07
N GLY A 357 13.89 8.08 -11.58
CA GLY A 357 14.40 9.28 -10.90
C GLY A 357 13.78 9.45 -9.53
N VAL A 358 12.46 9.39 -9.42
CA VAL A 358 11.78 9.50 -8.11
C VAL A 358 12.06 8.27 -7.24
N ALA A 359 12.05 7.05 -7.81
CA ALA A 359 12.35 5.82 -7.08
C ALA A 359 13.72 5.84 -6.40
N ALA A 360 14.70 6.51 -7.00
CA ALA A 360 16.06 6.64 -6.44
C ALA A 360 16.09 7.49 -5.15
N TYR A 361 15.12 8.40 -4.96
CA TYR A 361 15.00 9.20 -3.73
C TYR A 361 14.16 8.51 -2.65
N MET A 362 13.41 7.46 -3.01
CA MET A 362 12.58 6.73 -2.05
C MET A 362 13.42 5.77 -1.23
N PRO A 363 13.21 5.68 0.10
CA PRO A 363 13.82 4.65 0.91
C PRO A 363 13.55 3.26 0.32
N THR A 364 14.56 2.40 0.36
CA THR A 364 14.45 0.99 0.03
C THR A 364 14.51 0.18 1.30
N TYR A 365 13.39 -0.37 1.71
CA TYR A 365 13.27 -1.19 2.90
C TYR A 365 13.59 -2.64 2.59
N ILE A 366 14.44 -3.25 3.41
CA ILE A 366 14.70 -4.69 3.36
C ILE A 366 13.81 -5.40 4.37
N THR A 367 13.17 -6.47 3.96
CA THR A 367 12.39 -7.33 4.84
C THR A 367 12.78 -8.79 4.62
N LEU A 368 12.70 -9.60 5.68
CA LEU A 368 12.85 -11.04 5.60
C LEU A 368 11.47 -11.69 5.49
N LYS A 369 11.34 -12.65 4.58
CA LYS A 369 10.13 -13.46 4.41
C LYS A 369 10.49 -14.92 4.33
N ASP A 370 9.75 -15.72 5.07
CA ASP A 370 9.88 -17.17 4.99
C ASP A 370 9.23 -17.69 3.70
N VAL A 371 10.01 -18.43 2.93
CA VAL A 371 9.52 -19.15 1.76
C VAL A 371 9.64 -20.64 2.00
N LYS A 372 8.59 -21.36 1.59
CA LYS A 372 8.53 -22.82 1.70
C LYS A 372 9.05 -23.47 0.44
N LYS A 373 9.99 -24.39 0.58
CA LYS A 373 10.43 -25.27 -0.48
C LYS A 373 9.89 -26.67 -0.19
N ARG A 374 9.03 -27.19 -1.08
CA ARG A 374 8.45 -28.51 -0.94
C ARG A 374 9.31 -29.52 -1.68
N TRP A 375 9.72 -30.56 -0.98
CA TRP A 375 10.52 -31.65 -1.53
C TRP A 375 9.67 -32.84 -1.97
N GLY A 376 8.35 -32.81 -1.82
CA GLY A 376 7.43 -33.92 -1.95
C GLY A 376 7.31 -34.76 -0.67
N LYS A 377 6.42 -35.74 -0.65
CA LYS A 377 6.18 -36.63 0.51
C LYS A 377 5.94 -35.91 1.86
N GLY A 378 5.36 -34.71 1.81
CA GLY A 378 5.07 -33.90 3.01
C GLY A 378 6.26 -33.18 3.64
N GLN A 379 7.46 -33.25 3.06
CA GLN A 379 8.63 -32.54 3.54
C GLN A 379 8.65 -31.10 3.00
N GLU A 380 8.80 -30.15 3.91
CA GLU A 380 8.94 -28.72 3.60
C GLU A 380 10.16 -28.17 4.33
N ASP A 381 11.00 -27.43 3.62
CA ASP A 381 12.01 -26.56 4.23
C ASP A 381 11.55 -25.12 4.18
N ILE A 382 11.90 -24.35 5.19
CA ILE A 382 11.58 -22.92 5.30
C ILE A 382 12.89 -22.14 5.27
N PHE A 383 13.00 -21.26 4.27
CA PHE A 383 14.16 -20.39 4.13
C PHE A 383 13.74 -18.92 4.32
N PRO A 384 14.40 -18.16 5.21
CA PRO A 384 14.26 -16.72 5.23
C PRO A 384 14.93 -16.15 3.99
N VAL A 385 14.23 -15.36 3.22
CA VAL A 385 14.76 -14.68 2.04
C VAL A 385 14.60 -13.18 2.19
N ALA A 386 15.54 -12.42 1.69
CA ALA A 386 15.45 -10.98 1.67
C ALA A 386 14.62 -10.52 0.46
N GLN A 387 13.77 -9.56 0.69
CA GLN A 387 13.06 -8.82 -0.34
C GLN A 387 13.09 -7.34 -0.02
N PHE A 388 12.92 -6.51 -1.02
CA PHE A 388 12.88 -5.06 -0.85
C PHE A 388 11.52 -4.50 -1.19
N GLU A 389 11.18 -3.38 -0.57
CA GLU A 389 9.96 -2.65 -0.86
C GLU A 389 10.15 -1.15 -0.70
N LYS A 390 9.38 -0.38 -1.48
CA LYS A 390 9.23 1.07 -1.34
C LYS A 390 7.80 1.38 -0.97
N LEU A 391 7.60 2.33 -0.06
CA LEU A 391 6.30 2.60 0.54
C LEU A 391 5.83 4.02 0.20
N TRP A 392 4.52 4.17 -0.05
CA TRP A 392 3.97 5.43 -0.55
C TRP A 392 4.01 6.58 0.45
N GLY A 393 3.94 6.29 1.75
CA GLY A 393 4.02 7.30 2.80
C GLY A 393 5.29 8.15 2.74
N ASP A 394 6.39 7.59 2.24
CA ASP A 394 7.66 8.30 2.09
C ASP A 394 7.62 9.42 1.04
N MET A 395 6.63 9.44 0.14
CA MET A 395 6.40 10.59 -0.75
C MET A 395 6.19 11.89 0.03
N THR A 396 5.65 11.82 1.24
CA THR A 396 5.46 13.00 2.11
C THR A 396 6.77 13.61 2.61
N ALA A 397 7.88 12.89 2.46
CA ALA A 397 9.22 13.38 2.77
C ALA A 397 9.87 14.16 1.62
N LEU A 398 9.34 14.08 0.39
CA LEU A 398 9.89 14.80 -0.76
C LEU A 398 9.75 16.31 -0.58
N PRO A 399 10.84 17.09 -0.74
CA PRO A 399 10.83 18.52 -0.49
C PRO A 399 9.95 19.30 -1.49
N ASN A 400 9.79 18.77 -2.69
CA ASN A 400 9.02 19.37 -3.78
C ASN A 400 7.57 18.89 -3.86
N LEU A 401 7.10 18.08 -2.90
CA LEU A 401 5.71 17.62 -2.82
C LEU A 401 5.00 18.31 -1.65
N ASN A 402 4.05 19.20 -1.96
CA ASN A 402 3.23 19.83 -0.95
C ASN A 402 2.18 18.83 -0.43
N CYS A 403 2.27 18.48 0.85
CA CYS A 403 1.36 17.52 1.50
C CYS A 403 0.61 18.17 2.65
N THR A 404 -0.68 17.84 2.78
CA THR A 404 -1.51 18.15 3.94
C THR A 404 -2.04 16.89 4.59
N PHE A 405 -2.46 16.98 5.84
CA PHE A 405 -2.92 15.86 6.63
C PHE A 405 -4.26 16.18 7.28
N VAL A 406 -5.17 15.21 7.27
CA VAL A 406 -6.50 15.35 7.86
C VAL A 406 -6.82 14.13 8.72
N CYS A 407 -7.24 14.37 9.96
CA CYS A 407 -7.75 13.31 10.82
C CYS A 407 -9.21 13.03 10.48
N THR A 408 -9.49 11.77 10.14
CA THR A 408 -10.83 11.30 9.82
C THR A 408 -11.34 10.31 10.88
N SER A 409 -12.62 9.93 10.77
CA SER A 409 -13.19 8.94 11.67
C SER A 409 -12.53 7.56 11.47
N ARG A 410 -12.43 6.78 12.54
CA ARG A 410 -11.90 5.43 12.48
C ARG A 410 -12.70 4.52 11.54
N MET A 411 -14.02 4.64 11.50
CA MET A 411 -14.87 3.87 10.59
C MET A 411 -14.50 4.08 9.13
N ARG A 412 -14.01 5.28 8.79
CA ARG A 412 -13.57 5.61 7.44
C ARG A 412 -12.20 5.03 7.12
N GLY A 413 -11.23 5.13 8.04
CA GLY A 413 -9.82 4.87 7.76
C GLY A 413 -9.28 3.54 8.27
N GLN A 414 -10.04 2.79 9.08
CA GLN A 414 -9.56 1.50 9.56
C GLN A 414 -9.44 0.46 8.44
N GLN A 415 -8.44 -0.41 8.57
CA GLN A 415 -8.14 -1.45 7.60
C GLN A 415 -8.51 -2.83 8.14
N LEU A 416 -9.29 -3.59 7.37
CA LEU A 416 -9.64 -4.96 7.68
C LEU A 416 -8.55 -5.92 7.15
N LYS A 417 -7.42 -5.97 7.88
CA LYS A 417 -6.20 -6.67 7.42
C LYS A 417 -6.30 -8.19 7.50
N GLU A 418 -7.09 -8.72 8.43
CA GLU A 418 -7.16 -10.16 8.70
C GLU A 418 -8.54 -10.57 9.24
N PRO A 419 -8.91 -11.86 9.12
CA PRO A 419 -10.22 -12.36 9.56
C PRO A 419 -10.49 -12.16 11.06
N ALA A 420 -9.45 -12.15 11.90
CA ALA A 420 -9.59 -11.95 13.34
C ALA A 420 -10.23 -10.60 13.71
N GLN A 421 -10.11 -9.60 12.84
CA GLN A 421 -10.69 -8.26 13.03
C GLN A 421 -12.19 -8.21 12.67
N LEU A 422 -12.71 -9.24 11.97
CA LEU A 422 -14.05 -9.21 11.38
C LEU A 422 -15.15 -9.13 12.45
N ASP A 423 -15.03 -9.87 13.53
CA ASP A 423 -16.04 -9.87 14.59
C ASP A 423 -16.17 -8.50 15.28
N GLY A 424 -15.04 -7.84 15.54
CA GLY A 424 -15.02 -6.47 16.07
C GLY A 424 -15.65 -5.50 15.07
N TRP A 425 -15.25 -5.58 13.81
CA TRP A 425 -15.74 -4.73 12.72
C TRP A 425 -17.26 -4.87 12.47
N LEU A 426 -17.81 -6.08 12.66
CA LEU A 426 -19.26 -6.31 12.56
C LEU A 426 -20.04 -5.70 13.73
N ARG A 427 -19.43 -5.59 14.92
CA ARG A 427 -20.10 -5.16 16.16
C ARG A 427 -19.90 -3.69 16.50
N ASP A 428 -18.81 -3.06 16.06
CA ASP A 428 -18.46 -1.67 16.40
C ASP A 428 -19.17 -0.61 15.55
N GLY A 429 -20.08 -1.03 14.66
CA GLY A 429 -20.81 -0.16 13.73
C GLY A 429 -20.14 0.03 12.38
N SER A 430 -18.91 -0.47 12.19
CA SER A 430 -18.16 -0.29 10.93
C SER A 430 -18.85 -0.97 9.75
N ALA A 431 -19.39 -2.17 9.94
CA ALA A 431 -20.15 -2.86 8.89
C ALA A 431 -21.38 -2.06 8.46
N ALA A 432 -22.16 -1.56 9.41
CA ALA A 432 -23.34 -0.74 9.14
C ALA A 432 -22.95 0.57 8.43
N TYR A 433 -21.86 1.21 8.87
CA TYR A 433 -21.33 2.40 8.19
C TYR A 433 -20.97 2.10 6.74
N VAL A 434 -20.19 1.05 6.46
CA VAL A 434 -19.80 0.67 5.10
C VAL A 434 -21.03 0.31 4.25
N GLU A 435 -21.99 -0.44 4.81
CA GLU A 435 -23.24 -0.77 4.12
C GLU A 435 -24.02 0.49 3.74
N SER A 436 -24.05 1.49 4.63
CA SER A 436 -24.69 2.78 4.35
C SER A 436 -24.06 3.56 3.20
N LEU A 437 -22.80 3.29 2.87
CA LEU A 437 -22.07 3.90 1.74
C LEU A 437 -22.34 3.20 0.39
N CYS A 438 -22.97 2.03 0.39
CA CYS A 438 -23.10 1.16 -0.76
C CYS A 438 -24.45 1.32 -1.46
N ASP A 439 -24.43 1.14 -2.78
CA ASP A 439 -25.60 0.92 -3.62
C ASP A 439 -25.43 -0.45 -4.30
N TRP A 440 -26.28 -1.39 -3.90
CA TRP A 440 -26.21 -2.78 -4.35
C TRP A 440 -27.02 -3.10 -5.60
N ARG A 441 -27.71 -2.11 -6.19
CA ARG A 441 -28.65 -2.30 -7.31
C ARG A 441 -28.04 -2.03 -8.67
#